data_95f24c90fdc34763839b38e42e80dd68
#
_entry.id   95f24c90fdc34763839b38e42e80dd68
#
_cell.length_a   1.000
_cell.length_b   1.000
_cell.length_c   1.000
_cell.angle_alpha   90.00
_cell.angle_beta   90.00
_cell.angle_gamma   90.00
#
_symmetry.space_group_name_H-M   'P 1'
#
loop_
_entity.id
_entity.type
_entity.pdbx_description
1 polymer ?
#
loop_
_entity_poly.entity_id
_entity_poly.type
_entity_poly.pdbx_seq_one_letter_code
_entity_poly.pdbx_strand_id
1 'polypeptide(L)'
;YKGFPIYYKDKLYLRPKVLTNNLRITPGTLYNEQNVQRTYSNYGRLQALKYTNIRFFEVQQSDSAKLNAYVMLTRGKHQSVSFEVEGTNSAGDLGAAASVAFQHRNMFKGSETFMFKLRGAYEAVSGLQSSLNQDYIELGAEATINFPRFMFPFVSSDFKRRIRATTEFGLQYNYQMRPEFTRIVASAAVSYTHL
;
A
#
# COMPACT_ATOMS: atom_id res chain seq x y z
N TYR A 1 16.33 7.26 19.12
CA TYR A 1 15.22 8.17 18.90
C TYR A 1 14.18 7.97 19.99
N LYS A 2 13.84 9.01 20.75
CA LYS A 2 12.90 8.96 21.89
C LYS A 2 13.20 7.84 22.90
N GLY A 3 14.47 7.66 23.27
CA GLY A 3 14.92 6.63 24.20
C GLY A 3 15.04 5.22 23.63
N PHE A 4 14.74 5.03 22.33
CA PHE A 4 14.93 3.73 21.66
C PHE A 4 16.23 3.75 20.83
N PRO A 5 17.18 2.85 21.06
CA PRO A 5 18.30 2.62 20.17
C PRO A 5 17.81 1.98 18.86
N ILE A 6 18.22 2.54 17.71
CA ILE A 6 17.86 2.03 16.40
C ILE A 6 19.14 1.67 15.67
N TYR A 7 19.34 0.39 15.36
CA TYR A 7 20.49 -0.15 14.67
C TYR A 7 20.13 -0.43 13.20
N TYR A 8 20.99 -0.03 12.28
CA TYR A 8 20.84 -0.27 10.83
C TYR A 8 22.20 -0.42 10.17
N LYS A 9 22.28 -1.20 9.08
CA LYS A 9 23.56 -1.53 8.45
C LYS A 9 24.09 -0.40 7.56
N ASP A 10 23.25 0.13 6.65
CA ASP A 10 23.71 1.11 5.63
C ASP A 10 22.96 2.44 5.77
N LYS A 11 21.69 2.45 5.35
CA LYS A 11 20.79 3.62 5.43
C LYS A 11 19.50 3.23 6.15
N LEU A 12 19.04 4.18 6.95
CA LEU A 12 17.74 4.01 7.63
C LEU A 12 16.62 3.91 6.60
N TYR A 13 15.93 2.77 6.63
CA TYR A 13 14.92 2.40 5.64
C TYR A 13 13.57 3.09 5.88
N LEU A 14 13.15 3.15 7.14
CA LEU A 14 11.94 3.84 7.59
C LEU A 14 12.32 5.00 8.49
N ARG A 15 11.52 6.06 8.49
CA ARG A 15 11.70 7.17 9.43
C ARG A 15 11.63 6.66 10.87
N PRO A 16 12.49 7.13 11.80
CA PRO A 16 12.45 6.74 13.22
C PRO A 16 11.06 6.88 13.84
N LYS A 17 10.35 7.95 13.48
CA LYS A 17 8.98 8.21 13.93
C LYS A 17 8.01 7.09 13.53
N VAL A 18 8.17 6.49 12.35
CA VAL A 18 7.32 5.38 11.89
C VAL A 18 7.59 4.13 12.73
N LEU A 19 8.86 3.84 13.00
CA LEU A 19 9.26 2.72 13.85
C LEU A 19 8.68 2.86 15.26
N THR A 20 8.93 3.99 15.91
CA THR A 20 8.48 4.19 17.31
C THR A 20 6.96 4.32 17.45
N ASN A 21 6.26 4.89 16.47
CA ASN A 21 4.80 5.00 16.54
C ASN A 21 4.07 3.66 16.41
N ASN A 22 4.69 2.67 15.77
CA ASN A 22 4.14 1.33 15.60
C ASN A 22 4.54 0.37 16.73
N LEU A 23 5.52 0.74 17.54
CA LEU A 23 5.97 -0.01 18.71
C LEU A 23 5.03 0.23 19.90
N ARG A 24 4.57 -0.84 20.53
CA ARG A 24 3.73 -0.80 21.76
C ARG A 24 4.46 -1.31 23.00
N ILE A 25 5.70 -1.76 22.82
CA ILE A 25 6.58 -2.17 23.90
C ILE A 25 7.31 -0.92 24.38
N THR A 26 7.09 -0.53 25.63
CA THR A 26 7.70 0.70 26.20
C THR A 26 8.74 0.29 27.24
N PRO A 27 9.96 0.86 27.21
CA PRO A 27 10.97 0.62 28.23
C PRO A 27 10.46 0.97 29.63
N GLY A 28 10.82 0.18 30.64
CA GLY A 28 10.43 0.40 32.04
C GLY A 28 9.00 -0.02 32.40
N THR A 29 8.26 -0.62 31.47
CA THR A 29 6.92 -1.17 31.74
C THR A 29 6.97 -2.69 31.91
N LEU A 30 5.97 -3.24 32.59
CA LEU A 30 5.81 -4.70 32.71
C LEU A 30 5.59 -5.33 31.33
N TYR A 31 6.07 -6.58 31.16
CA TYR A 31 5.78 -7.39 30.00
C TYR A 31 4.27 -7.55 29.81
N ASN A 32 3.80 -7.30 28.60
CA ASN A 32 2.41 -7.46 28.25
C ASN A 32 2.30 -8.07 26.84
N GLU A 33 1.77 -9.29 26.79
CA GLU A 33 1.62 -10.03 25.53
C GLU A 33 0.72 -9.29 24.51
N GLN A 34 -0.33 -8.62 24.96
CA GLN A 34 -1.19 -7.83 24.06
C GLN A 34 -0.40 -6.70 23.36
N ASN A 35 0.56 -6.07 24.05
CA ASN A 35 1.40 -5.04 23.46
C ASN A 35 2.37 -5.64 22.44
N VAL A 36 2.85 -6.85 22.67
CA VAL A 36 3.68 -7.60 21.71
C VAL A 36 2.85 -7.91 20.46
N GLN A 37 1.65 -8.47 20.60
CA GLN A 37 0.75 -8.79 19.48
C GLN A 37 0.34 -7.53 18.71
N ARG A 38 0.03 -6.44 19.40
CA ARG A 38 -0.25 -5.14 18.76
C ARG A 38 0.95 -4.62 17.99
N THR A 39 2.17 -4.83 18.50
CA THR A 39 3.40 -4.44 17.80
C THR A 39 3.58 -5.25 16.51
N TYR A 40 3.38 -6.58 16.56
CA TYR A 40 3.38 -7.42 15.36
C TYR A 40 2.34 -6.95 14.34
N SER A 41 1.10 -6.76 14.78
CA SER A 41 0.00 -6.28 13.92
C SER A 41 0.31 -4.91 13.29
N ASN A 42 0.88 -3.98 14.06
CA ASN A 42 1.21 -2.65 13.55
C ASN A 42 2.33 -2.70 12.50
N TYR A 43 3.40 -3.46 12.74
CA TYR A 43 4.47 -3.62 11.75
C TYR A 43 4.06 -4.45 10.55
N GLY A 44 3.18 -5.44 10.71
CA GLY A 44 2.63 -6.25 9.62
C GLY A 44 1.83 -5.46 8.59
N ARG A 45 1.31 -4.28 8.95
CA ARG A 45 0.62 -3.35 8.03
C ARG A 45 1.56 -2.52 7.17
N LEU A 46 2.84 -2.44 7.56
CA LEU A 46 3.81 -1.65 6.83
C LEU A 46 4.29 -2.41 5.59
N GLN A 47 3.78 -2.06 4.42
CA GLN A 47 4.12 -2.66 3.13
C GLN A 47 5.62 -2.66 2.82
N ALA A 48 6.36 -1.76 3.47
CA ALA A 48 7.81 -1.67 3.39
C ALA A 48 8.54 -2.83 4.09
N LEU A 49 7.88 -3.52 5.01
CA LEU A 49 8.46 -4.62 5.79
C LEU A 49 7.98 -5.97 5.28
N LYS A 50 8.88 -6.95 5.28
CA LYS A 50 8.57 -8.34 4.91
C LYS A 50 8.31 -9.20 6.14
N TYR A 51 9.16 -9.06 7.15
CA TYR A 51 9.07 -9.82 8.40
C TYR A 51 9.39 -8.95 9.59
N THR A 52 8.70 -9.24 10.70
CA THR A 52 8.97 -8.70 12.02
C THR A 52 9.26 -9.87 12.96
N ASN A 53 10.33 -9.78 13.74
CA ASN A 53 10.64 -10.75 14.77
C ASN A 53 10.96 -10.00 16.06
N ILE A 54 10.33 -10.39 17.16
CA ILE A 54 10.55 -9.79 18.49
C ILE A 54 11.10 -10.88 19.39
N ARG A 55 12.29 -10.64 19.94
CA ARG A 55 12.94 -11.55 20.89
C ARG A 55 13.15 -10.85 22.22
N PHE A 56 12.96 -11.60 23.28
CA PHE A 56 13.18 -11.17 24.65
C PHE A 56 14.35 -11.97 25.25
N PHE A 57 15.23 -11.27 25.95
CA PHE A 57 16.35 -11.86 26.66
C PHE A 57 16.32 -11.38 28.10
N GLU A 58 16.46 -12.30 29.04
CA GLU A 58 16.57 -11.98 30.46
C GLU A 58 17.88 -11.28 30.77
N VAL A 59 17.83 -10.30 31.66
CA VAL A 59 19.00 -9.61 32.19
C VAL A 59 19.35 -10.20 33.53
N GLN A 60 20.43 -10.96 33.59
CA GLN A 60 20.88 -11.71 34.79
C GLN A 60 21.43 -10.85 35.93
N GLN A 61 21.31 -9.53 35.89
CA GLN A 61 22.02 -8.62 36.78
C GLN A 61 21.19 -7.93 37.85
N SER A 62 19.97 -8.40 38.15
CA SER A 62 19.06 -7.68 39.02
C SER A 62 18.18 -8.64 39.82
N ASP A 63 17.91 -8.28 41.07
CA ASP A 63 16.94 -8.93 41.97
C ASP A 63 15.51 -8.99 41.42
N SER A 64 15.25 -8.29 40.33
CA SER A 64 14.00 -8.31 39.56
C SER A 64 14.25 -8.79 38.14
N ALA A 65 13.42 -9.73 37.67
CA ALA A 65 13.47 -10.24 36.28
C ALA A 65 13.21 -9.11 35.29
N LYS A 66 14.26 -8.67 34.59
CA LYS A 66 14.21 -7.67 33.54
C LYS A 66 14.39 -8.34 32.19
N LEU A 67 13.67 -7.83 31.17
CA LEU A 67 13.73 -8.33 29.81
C LEU A 67 14.23 -7.23 28.86
N ASN A 68 15.25 -7.57 28.06
CA ASN A 68 15.61 -6.78 26.90
C ASN A 68 14.82 -7.24 25.69
N ALA A 69 14.06 -6.33 25.05
CA ALA A 69 13.30 -6.60 23.85
C ALA A 69 14.07 -6.16 22.62
N TYR A 70 14.31 -7.07 21.67
CA TYR A 70 14.92 -6.80 20.37
C TYR A 70 13.87 -6.97 19.27
N VAL A 71 13.55 -5.87 18.57
CA VAL A 71 12.63 -5.86 17.45
C VAL A 71 13.43 -5.86 16.15
N MET A 72 13.43 -6.98 15.46
CA MET A 72 14.14 -7.18 14.20
C MET A 72 13.16 -7.03 13.05
N LEU A 73 13.46 -6.10 12.14
CA LEU A 73 12.63 -5.77 11.00
C LEU A 73 13.36 -6.09 9.71
N THR A 74 12.76 -6.91 8.86
CA THR A 74 13.31 -7.27 7.55
C THR A 74 12.62 -6.45 6.47
N ARG A 75 13.42 -5.79 5.62
CA ARG A 75 12.92 -5.00 4.50
C ARG A 75 12.23 -5.86 3.45
N GLY A 76 11.11 -5.35 2.92
CA GLY A 76 10.45 -5.89 1.73
C GLY A 76 11.11 -5.40 0.42
N LYS A 77 10.65 -5.93 -0.72
CA LYS A 77 11.03 -5.41 -2.04
C LYS A 77 10.48 -3.99 -2.22
N HIS A 78 11.33 -3.08 -2.70
CA HIS A 78 10.94 -1.67 -2.92
C HIS A 78 9.97 -1.50 -4.08
N GLN A 79 10.22 -2.24 -5.16
CA GLN A 79 9.53 -2.08 -6.43
C GLN A 79 9.06 -3.43 -6.95
N SER A 80 7.95 -3.41 -7.65
CA SER A 80 7.44 -4.52 -8.43
C SER A 80 6.78 -4.01 -9.70
N VAL A 81 6.91 -4.78 -10.76
CA VAL A 81 6.20 -4.58 -12.03
C VAL A 81 5.41 -5.85 -12.29
N SER A 82 4.16 -5.70 -12.70
CA SER A 82 3.32 -6.81 -13.14
C SER A 82 2.77 -6.52 -14.53
N PHE A 83 2.66 -7.58 -15.32
CA PHE A 83 2.02 -7.58 -16.63
C PHE A 83 0.84 -8.52 -16.57
N GLU A 84 -0.26 -8.13 -17.19
CA GLU A 84 -1.49 -8.90 -17.23
C GLU A 84 -2.03 -8.84 -18.66
N VAL A 85 -2.41 -9.97 -19.21
CA VAL A 85 -3.02 -10.09 -20.53
C VAL A 85 -4.31 -10.86 -20.38
N GLU A 86 -5.39 -10.35 -20.95
CA GLU A 86 -6.73 -10.90 -20.88
C GLU A 86 -7.26 -11.09 -22.30
N GLY A 87 -7.92 -12.22 -22.57
CA GLY A 87 -8.78 -12.40 -23.74
C GLY A 87 -10.24 -12.26 -23.30
N THR A 88 -11.04 -11.55 -24.08
CA THR A 88 -12.47 -11.36 -23.82
C THR A 88 -13.30 -11.88 -24.99
N ASN A 89 -14.51 -12.34 -24.68
CA ASN A 89 -15.52 -12.67 -25.68
C ASN A 89 -16.87 -12.17 -25.16
N SER A 90 -17.36 -11.09 -25.73
CA SER A 90 -18.60 -10.43 -25.33
C SER A 90 -19.63 -10.60 -26.46
N ALA A 91 -20.62 -11.47 -26.24
CA ALA A 91 -21.71 -11.70 -27.21
C ALA A 91 -21.27 -12.11 -28.64
N GLY A 92 -20.10 -12.74 -28.78
CA GLY A 92 -19.53 -13.12 -30.06
C GLY A 92 -18.41 -12.20 -30.56
N ASP A 93 -18.22 -11.05 -29.93
CA ASP A 93 -17.14 -10.13 -30.24
C ASP A 93 -15.88 -10.55 -29.47
N LEU A 94 -14.78 -10.74 -30.21
CA LEU A 94 -13.50 -11.13 -29.64
C LEU A 94 -12.69 -9.90 -29.28
N GLY A 95 -12.13 -9.90 -28.08
CA GLY A 95 -11.30 -8.83 -27.60
C GLY A 95 -10.05 -9.30 -26.88
N ALA A 96 -9.13 -8.37 -26.72
CA ALA A 96 -7.93 -8.57 -25.92
C ALA A 96 -7.65 -7.31 -25.10
N ALA A 97 -7.17 -7.50 -23.88
CA ALA A 97 -6.69 -6.40 -23.04
C ALA A 97 -5.31 -6.72 -22.48
N ALA A 98 -4.53 -5.69 -22.28
CA ALA A 98 -3.25 -5.80 -21.61
C ALA A 98 -3.09 -4.68 -20.58
N SER A 99 -2.47 -5.00 -19.47
CA SER A 99 -2.14 -3.99 -18.46
C SER A 99 -0.72 -4.16 -17.95
N VAL A 100 -0.12 -3.04 -17.57
CA VAL A 100 1.14 -2.98 -16.85
C VAL A 100 0.93 -2.16 -15.59
N ALA A 101 1.38 -2.70 -14.45
CA ALA A 101 1.34 -1.97 -13.19
C ALA A 101 2.73 -1.92 -12.56
N PHE A 102 3.13 -0.72 -12.17
CA PHE A 102 4.33 -0.44 -11.40
C PHE A 102 3.93 -0.09 -9.98
N GLN A 103 4.57 -0.70 -9.01
CA GLN A 103 4.36 -0.41 -7.60
C GLN A 103 5.69 -0.06 -6.93
N HIS A 104 5.70 1.04 -6.18
CA HIS A 104 6.82 1.43 -5.32
C HIS A 104 6.35 1.49 -3.86
N ARG A 105 6.99 0.70 -3.00
CA ARG A 105 6.72 0.66 -1.56
C ARG A 105 7.76 1.50 -0.84
N ASN A 106 7.30 2.33 0.11
CA ASN A 106 8.16 3.18 0.94
C ASN A 106 8.74 4.40 0.20
N MET A 107 7.92 5.08 -0.59
CA MET A 107 8.33 6.23 -1.40
C MET A 107 8.95 7.36 -0.55
N PHE A 108 8.35 7.69 0.59
CA PHE A 108 8.81 8.75 1.49
C PHE A 108 9.34 8.21 2.84
N LYS A 109 9.81 6.97 2.91
CA LYS A 109 10.30 6.30 4.14
C LYS A 109 9.26 6.23 5.27
N GLY A 110 7.99 6.25 4.93
CA GLY A 110 6.86 6.12 5.84
C GLY A 110 6.02 4.88 5.58
N SER A 111 6.50 3.97 4.70
CA SER A 111 5.79 2.80 4.19
C SER A 111 4.59 3.16 3.31
N GLU A 112 4.64 4.31 2.65
CA GLU A 112 3.67 4.69 1.63
C GLU A 112 3.84 3.80 0.40
N THR A 113 2.71 3.41 -0.22
CA THR A 113 2.71 2.62 -1.45
C THR A 113 2.18 3.47 -2.59
N PHE A 114 3.00 3.68 -3.59
CA PHE A 114 2.59 4.27 -4.86
C PHE A 114 2.36 3.15 -5.88
N MET A 115 1.26 3.21 -6.60
CA MET A 115 0.95 2.33 -7.72
C MET A 115 0.58 3.17 -8.94
N PHE A 116 1.10 2.77 -10.08
CA PHE A 116 0.74 3.33 -11.37
C PHE A 116 0.39 2.18 -12.32
N LYS A 117 -0.82 2.20 -12.89
CA LYS A 117 -1.33 1.18 -13.80
C LYS A 117 -1.73 1.82 -15.13
N LEU A 118 -1.30 1.19 -16.22
CA LEU A 118 -1.78 1.46 -17.57
C LEU A 118 -2.53 0.23 -18.07
N ARG A 119 -3.65 0.44 -18.72
CA ARG A 119 -4.47 -0.59 -19.35
C ARG A 119 -4.83 -0.17 -20.77
N GLY A 120 -4.72 -1.09 -21.71
CA GLY A 120 -5.25 -0.97 -23.07
C GLY A 120 -6.16 -2.16 -23.35
N ALA A 121 -7.29 -1.92 -23.98
CA ALA A 121 -8.19 -2.97 -24.45
C ALA A 121 -8.66 -2.67 -25.88
N TYR A 122 -8.83 -3.72 -26.65
CA TYR A 122 -9.36 -3.71 -28.00
C TYR A 122 -10.37 -4.82 -28.13
N GLU A 123 -11.51 -4.55 -28.78
CA GLU A 123 -12.54 -5.52 -29.06
C GLU A 123 -13.09 -5.27 -30.48
N ALA A 124 -13.08 -6.33 -31.29
CA ALA A 124 -13.61 -6.30 -32.64
C ALA A 124 -15.13 -6.48 -32.59
N VAL A 125 -15.88 -5.45 -32.94
CA VAL A 125 -17.36 -5.49 -32.92
C VAL A 125 -17.87 -6.10 -34.21
N SER A 126 -18.48 -7.31 -34.10
CA SER A 126 -19.07 -8.03 -35.22
C SER A 126 -20.60 -7.81 -35.25
N GLY A 127 -21.13 -7.36 -36.38
CA GLY A 127 -22.58 -7.36 -36.58
C GLY A 127 -23.21 -6.04 -37.04
N LEU A 128 -22.47 -4.97 -37.19
CA LEU A 128 -22.96 -3.76 -37.86
C LEU A 128 -22.68 -3.85 -39.36
N GLN A 129 -23.74 -4.03 -40.14
CA GLN A 129 -23.73 -4.02 -41.65
C GLN A 129 -23.39 -2.64 -42.22
N SER A 130 -22.53 -1.88 -41.59
CA SER A 130 -22.13 -0.55 -42.09
C SER A 130 -20.62 -0.53 -42.33
N SER A 131 -20.23 -0.02 -43.46
CA SER A 131 -18.90 0.04 -44.08
C SER A 131 -17.79 0.73 -43.29
N LEU A 132 -17.93 0.93 -42.01
CA LEU A 132 -16.94 1.50 -41.11
C LEU A 132 -16.67 0.49 -40.00
N ASN A 133 -15.54 -0.21 -40.09
CA ASN A 133 -14.98 -0.98 -38.96
C ASN A 133 -14.77 -0.02 -37.80
N GLN A 134 -15.69 0.03 -36.88
CA GLN A 134 -15.58 0.81 -35.65
C GLN A 134 -15.41 -0.14 -34.49
N ASP A 135 -14.15 -0.42 -34.18
CA ASP A 135 -13.77 -1.28 -33.08
C ASP A 135 -13.87 -0.56 -31.74
N TYR A 136 -14.02 -1.30 -30.66
CA TYR A 136 -13.91 -0.76 -29.32
C TYR A 136 -12.45 -0.64 -28.92
N ILE A 137 -12.08 0.56 -28.50
CA ILE A 137 -10.74 0.84 -27.95
C ILE A 137 -10.90 1.48 -26.57
N GLU A 138 -10.19 0.94 -25.61
CA GLU A 138 -10.10 1.51 -24.26
C GLU A 138 -8.65 1.73 -23.85
N LEU A 139 -8.37 2.93 -23.35
CA LEU A 139 -7.09 3.28 -22.73
C LEU A 139 -7.36 3.82 -21.33
N GLY A 140 -6.77 3.17 -20.33
CA GLY A 140 -6.87 3.56 -18.92
C GLY A 140 -5.51 3.87 -18.33
N ALA A 141 -5.46 4.89 -17.50
CA ALA A 141 -4.32 5.19 -16.64
C ALA A 141 -4.81 5.44 -15.21
N GLU A 142 -4.16 4.81 -14.25
CA GLU A 142 -4.49 4.93 -12.84
C GLU A 142 -3.22 5.19 -12.04
N ALA A 143 -3.27 6.15 -11.12
CA ALA A 143 -2.20 6.43 -10.18
C ALA A 143 -2.79 6.50 -8.77
N THR A 144 -2.31 5.66 -7.85
CA THR A 144 -2.74 5.67 -6.47
C THR A 144 -1.55 5.82 -5.52
N ILE A 145 -1.76 6.51 -4.41
CA ILE A 145 -0.81 6.57 -3.31
C ILE A 145 -1.53 6.26 -2.01
N ASN A 146 -1.11 5.19 -1.34
CA ASN A 146 -1.65 4.74 -0.08
C ASN A 146 -0.71 5.08 1.08
N PHE A 147 -1.24 5.75 2.09
CA PHE A 147 -0.56 6.07 3.34
C PHE A 147 -1.05 5.14 4.45
N PRO A 148 -0.17 4.41 5.17
CA PRO A 148 -0.56 3.52 6.27
C PRO A 148 -0.92 4.31 7.54
N ARG A 149 -1.61 5.44 7.38
CA ARG A 149 -2.04 6.33 8.45
C ARG A 149 -3.23 7.18 8.02
N PHE A 150 -4.02 7.60 8.97
CA PHE A 150 -5.12 8.52 8.75
C PHE A 150 -4.61 9.95 8.50
N MET A 151 -4.95 10.55 7.35
CA MET A 151 -4.42 11.87 6.92
C MET A 151 -5.48 12.97 6.81
N PHE A 152 -6.67 12.78 7.39
CA PHE A 152 -7.70 13.81 7.35
C PHE A 152 -7.23 15.10 8.08
N PRO A 153 -7.29 16.29 7.43
CA PRO A 153 -6.65 17.50 7.94
C PRO A 153 -7.32 18.07 9.20
N PHE A 154 -8.63 17.99 9.30
CA PHE A 154 -9.44 18.68 10.33
C PHE A 154 -9.60 17.92 11.65
N VAL A 155 -8.76 16.93 11.93
CA VAL A 155 -8.87 16.09 13.12
C VAL A 155 -7.58 16.14 13.95
N SER A 156 -7.73 16.13 15.29
CA SER A 156 -6.63 16.20 16.23
C SER A 156 -5.60 15.08 16.06
N SER A 157 -4.35 15.35 16.46
CA SER A 157 -3.25 14.37 16.39
C SER A 157 -3.50 13.14 17.25
N ASP A 158 -4.20 13.29 18.38
CA ASP A 158 -4.51 12.21 19.31
C ASP A 158 -5.59 11.28 18.75
N PHE A 159 -6.58 11.84 18.08
CA PHE A 159 -7.58 11.06 17.35
C PHE A 159 -6.93 10.27 16.20
N LYS A 160 -6.04 10.89 15.41
CA LYS A 160 -5.27 10.22 14.35
C LYS A 160 -4.45 9.03 14.85
N ARG A 161 -3.97 9.07 16.10
CA ARG A 161 -3.21 7.97 16.71
C ARG A 161 -4.09 6.82 17.17
N ARG A 162 -5.34 7.11 17.54
CA ARG A 162 -6.29 6.10 18.04
C ARG A 162 -6.96 5.34 16.89
N ILE A 163 -7.25 6.04 15.79
CA ILE A 163 -7.85 5.43 14.61
C ILE A 163 -6.80 4.60 13.86
N ARG A 164 -7.18 3.35 13.59
CA ARG A 164 -6.43 2.43 12.74
C ARG A 164 -6.98 2.52 11.32
N ALA A 165 -6.66 3.61 10.64
CA ALA A 165 -7.12 3.83 9.28
C ALA A 165 -5.97 4.15 8.35
N THR A 166 -6.14 3.77 7.09
CA THR A 166 -5.27 4.16 5.97
C THR A 166 -5.94 5.26 5.17
N THR A 167 -5.14 6.01 4.43
CA THR A 167 -5.63 7.03 3.50
C THR A 167 -5.06 6.76 2.13
N GLU A 168 -5.92 6.69 1.13
CA GLU A 168 -5.53 6.52 -0.26
C GLU A 168 -6.00 7.70 -1.10
N PHE A 169 -5.10 8.22 -1.92
CA PHE A 169 -5.39 9.20 -2.96
C PHE A 169 -5.27 8.50 -4.31
N GLY A 170 -6.31 8.61 -5.12
CA GLY A 170 -6.38 8.02 -6.44
C GLY A 170 -6.66 9.06 -7.52
N LEU A 171 -6.00 8.90 -8.65
CA LEU A 171 -6.28 9.61 -9.90
C LEU A 171 -6.50 8.54 -10.97
N GLN A 172 -7.57 8.70 -11.74
CA GLN A 172 -7.92 7.79 -12.82
C GLN A 172 -8.28 8.57 -14.06
N TYR A 173 -7.78 8.11 -15.17
CA TYR A 173 -8.14 8.57 -16.51
C TYR A 173 -8.56 7.37 -17.35
N ASN A 174 -9.69 7.47 -18.02
CA ASN A 174 -10.20 6.45 -18.93
C ASN A 174 -10.69 7.11 -20.21
N TYR A 175 -10.18 6.61 -21.33
CA TYR A 175 -10.60 6.95 -22.67
C TYR A 175 -11.23 5.71 -23.28
N GLN A 176 -12.47 5.84 -23.76
CA GLN A 176 -13.22 4.80 -24.45
C GLN A 176 -13.72 5.31 -25.78
N MET A 177 -13.42 4.60 -26.83
CA MET A 177 -13.96 4.83 -28.17
C MET A 177 -14.81 3.62 -28.55
N ARG A 178 -16.07 3.86 -28.81
CA ARG A 178 -17.04 2.90 -29.33
C ARG A 178 -17.64 3.40 -30.63
N PRO A 179 -18.27 2.53 -31.46
CA PRO A 179 -18.95 2.94 -32.67
C PRO A 179 -19.94 4.08 -32.45
N GLU A 180 -20.65 4.11 -31.33
CA GLU A 180 -21.73 5.05 -31.04
C GLU A 180 -21.25 6.33 -30.36
N PHE A 181 -20.14 6.29 -29.64
CA PHE A 181 -19.63 7.44 -28.88
C PHE A 181 -18.16 7.32 -28.46
N THR A 182 -17.58 8.47 -28.23
CA THR A 182 -16.29 8.59 -27.53
C THR A 182 -16.52 9.17 -26.13
N ARG A 183 -15.97 8.53 -25.13
CA ARG A 183 -16.09 8.93 -23.71
C ARG A 183 -14.72 9.13 -23.10
N ILE A 184 -14.56 10.27 -22.43
CA ILE A 184 -13.38 10.56 -21.60
C ILE A 184 -13.86 10.76 -20.16
N VAL A 185 -13.26 10.06 -19.22
CA VAL A 185 -13.53 10.20 -17.79
C VAL A 185 -12.21 10.45 -17.08
N ALA A 186 -12.15 11.54 -16.34
CA ALA A 186 -11.07 11.80 -15.39
C ALA A 186 -11.68 11.92 -13.99
N SER A 187 -11.12 11.23 -13.03
CA SER A 187 -11.58 11.25 -11.64
C SER A 187 -10.44 11.35 -10.66
N ALA A 188 -10.71 12.02 -9.54
CA ALA A 188 -9.83 12.05 -8.37
C ALA A 188 -10.64 11.58 -7.16
N ALA A 189 -10.06 10.71 -6.35
CA ALA A 189 -10.70 10.14 -5.18
C ALA A 189 -9.79 10.18 -3.96
N VAL A 190 -10.39 10.35 -2.80
CA VAL A 190 -9.73 10.16 -1.50
C VAL A 190 -10.53 9.15 -0.71
N SER A 191 -9.89 8.05 -0.34
CA SER A 191 -10.50 6.96 0.40
C SER A 191 -9.89 6.83 1.79
N TYR A 192 -10.72 6.58 2.79
CA TYR A 192 -10.31 6.29 4.15
C TYR A 192 -10.83 4.90 4.53
N THR A 193 -9.90 3.97 4.79
CA THR A 193 -10.25 2.61 5.19
C THR A 193 -9.91 2.40 6.64
N HIS A 194 -10.91 2.06 7.46
CA HIS A 194 -10.74 1.67 8.86
C HIS A 194 -10.49 0.15 8.93
N LEU A 195 -9.46 -0.24 9.73
CA LEU A 195 -8.96 -1.62 9.86
C LEU A 195 -9.27 -2.19 11.24
#